data_8afb352c8ac1338a069436c5c2db4137
#
_entry.id   8afb352c8ac1338a069436c5c2db4137
#
_cell.length_a   1.000
_cell.length_b   1.000
_cell.length_c   1.000
_cell.angle_alpha   90.00
_cell.angle_beta   90.00
_cell.angle_gamma   90.00
#
_symmetry.space_group_name_H-M   'P 1'
#
loop_
_entity.id
_entity.type
_entity.pdbx_description
1 polymer ?
#
loop_
_entity_poly.entity_id
_entity_poly.type
_entity_poly.pdbx_seq_one_letter_code
_entity_poly.pdbx_strand_id
1 'polypeptide(L)'
;MPKCDVVIVGLKTINNHLLPSLLTPLLHEHTVVVLIQNGIGVEADVQQMFHNVQLVAGLAFICSAKTEPGRVNHQYYGSINLGNYSCREEFVFNQILKDFTDAGVTCTSVPYEEARWKKAVWNMPFNGMTVALNTRTDLLLKNPSTRQLIRDLMMEVVEASRALGVSGVDEAFVEKMIEMTDAMTPNSPSMKLDFDFHRPMEIHYLYTRPIEIARAAGYRMRKLEMLEAELRFLSGISA
;
A
#
# COMPACT_ATOMS: atom_id res chain seq x y z
N MET A 1 23.10 11.12 -15.49
CA MET A 1 21.98 10.42 -16.14
C MET A 1 21.16 11.44 -16.89
N PRO A 2 20.49 11.09 -18.01
CA PRO A 2 19.53 11.99 -18.63
C PRO A 2 18.35 12.27 -17.67
N LYS A 3 17.76 13.44 -17.78
CA LYS A 3 16.51 13.76 -17.09
C LYS A 3 15.36 13.02 -17.76
N CYS A 4 14.35 12.66 -16.99
CA CYS A 4 13.27 11.77 -17.44
C CYS A 4 11.91 12.49 -17.31
N ASP A 5 11.03 12.28 -18.30
CA ASP A 5 9.66 12.80 -18.25
C ASP A 5 8.81 12.04 -17.22
N VAL A 6 9.04 10.72 -17.12
CA VAL A 6 8.36 9.86 -16.13
C VAL A 6 9.41 9.03 -15.38
N VAL A 7 9.29 8.99 -14.06
CA VAL A 7 10.11 8.14 -13.18
C VAL A 7 9.20 7.24 -12.36
N ILE A 8 9.41 5.94 -12.45
CA ILE A 8 8.66 4.95 -11.67
C ILE A 8 9.47 4.54 -10.45
N VAL A 9 8.89 4.73 -9.25
CA VAL A 9 9.50 4.36 -7.98
C VAL A 9 8.88 3.05 -7.50
N GLY A 10 9.64 1.96 -7.61
CA GLY A 10 9.32 0.64 -7.06
C GLY A 10 10.10 0.30 -5.78
N LEU A 11 10.72 1.30 -5.17
CA LEU A 11 11.47 1.13 -3.93
C LEU A 11 10.52 0.90 -2.76
N LYS A 12 10.88 0.02 -1.82
CA LYS A 12 10.10 -0.12 -0.58
C LYS A 12 10.14 1.18 0.24
N THR A 13 9.05 1.51 0.90
CA THR A 13 8.89 2.76 1.67
C THR A 13 9.90 2.93 2.80
N ILE A 14 10.42 1.85 3.36
CA ILE A 14 11.52 1.88 4.35
C ILE A 14 12.79 2.57 3.83
N ASN A 15 12.94 2.67 2.52
CA ASN A 15 14.08 3.30 1.85
C ASN A 15 13.75 4.68 1.27
N ASN A 16 12.61 5.30 1.62
CA ASN A 16 12.22 6.61 1.09
C ASN A 16 13.22 7.72 1.45
N HIS A 17 13.99 7.57 2.50
CA HIS A 17 15.10 8.47 2.84
C HIS A 17 16.17 8.58 1.74
N LEU A 18 16.25 7.60 0.83
CA LEU A 18 17.16 7.60 -0.32
C LEU A 18 16.61 8.37 -1.53
N LEU A 19 15.30 8.64 -1.58
CA LEU A 19 14.65 9.28 -2.73
C LEU A 19 15.32 10.62 -3.12
N PRO A 20 15.72 11.51 -2.20
CA PRO A 20 16.39 12.75 -2.59
C PRO A 20 17.66 12.52 -3.42
N SER A 21 18.49 11.57 -3.05
CA SER A 21 19.70 11.26 -3.79
C SER A 21 19.46 10.54 -5.11
N LEU A 22 18.42 9.71 -5.18
CA LEU A 22 18.09 8.91 -6.36
C LEU A 22 17.31 9.70 -7.40
N LEU A 23 16.34 10.52 -6.98
CA LEU A 23 15.45 11.21 -7.90
C LEU A 23 16.03 12.53 -8.42
N THR A 24 16.69 13.33 -7.57
CA THR A 24 17.16 14.68 -7.97
C THR A 24 17.92 14.70 -9.31
N PRO A 25 18.82 13.76 -9.63
CA PRO A 25 19.52 13.79 -10.92
C PRO A 25 18.63 13.49 -12.13
N LEU A 26 17.44 12.90 -11.91
CA LEU A 26 16.50 12.47 -12.94
C LEU A 26 15.42 13.52 -13.24
N LEU A 27 15.20 14.47 -12.31
CA LEU A 27 14.08 15.39 -12.35
C LEU A 27 14.34 16.62 -13.23
N HIS A 28 13.32 17.06 -13.93
CA HIS A 28 13.14 18.40 -14.50
C HIS A 28 11.74 18.94 -14.13
N GLU A 29 11.43 20.16 -14.54
CA GLU A 29 10.19 20.85 -14.13
C GLU A 29 8.88 20.16 -14.52
N HIS A 30 8.90 19.30 -15.55
CA HIS A 30 7.72 18.57 -16.04
C HIS A 30 7.73 17.10 -15.64
N THR A 31 8.75 16.63 -14.92
CA THR A 31 8.84 15.20 -14.50
C THR A 31 7.64 14.80 -13.65
N VAL A 32 7.00 13.68 -14.01
CA VAL A 32 6.01 13.01 -13.18
C VAL A 32 6.63 11.79 -12.53
N VAL A 33 6.48 11.67 -11.20
CA VAL A 33 6.96 10.51 -10.44
C VAL A 33 5.78 9.62 -10.09
N VAL A 34 5.79 8.38 -10.56
CA VAL A 34 4.80 7.35 -10.24
C VAL A 34 5.30 6.52 -9.06
N LEU A 35 4.65 6.64 -7.91
CA LEU A 35 5.01 5.92 -6.67
C LEU A 35 4.26 4.58 -6.61
N ILE A 36 4.90 3.48 -7.03
CA ILE A 36 4.33 2.13 -6.89
C ILE A 36 4.73 1.57 -5.52
N GLN A 37 4.17 2.16 -4.48
CA GLN A 37 4.47 1.84 -3.08
C GLN A 37 3.18 1.56 -2.31
N ASN A 38 3.28 0.73 -1.27
CA ASN A 38 2.15 0.44 -0.39
C ASN A 38 2.03 1.46 0.74
N GLY A 39 0.83 1.56 1.31
CA GLY A 39 0.56 2.38 2.48
C GLY A 39 -0.20 3.67 2.18
N ILE A 40 -0.48 4.42 3.21
CA ILE A 40 -1.20 5.70 3.18
C ILE A 40 -0.26 6.82 3.63
N GLY A 41 -0.33 7.97 2.97
CA GLY A 41 0.46 9.17 3.29
C GLY A 41 1.85 9.22 2.64
N VAL A 42 2.22 8.21 1.84
CA VAL A 42 3.50 8.15 1.13
C VAL A 42 3.66 9.35 0.20
N GLU A 43 2.62 9.65 -0.58
CA GLU A 43 2.64 10.76 -1.55
C GLU A 43 2.80 12.11 -0.86
N ALA A 44 2.13 12.31 0.27
CA ALA A 44 2.21 13.55 1.04
C ALA A 44 3.64 13.77 1.57
N ASP A 45 4.27 12.74 2.10
CA ASP A 45 5.62 12.84 2.64
C ASP A 45 6.67 13.01 1.52
N VAL A 46 6.50 12.33 0.37
CA VAL A 46 7.35 12.54 -0.81
C VAL A 46 7.14 13.94 -1.39
N GLN A 47 5.91 14.47 -1.41
CA GLN A 47 5.65 15.84 -1.85
C GLN A 47 6.34 16.88 -0.97
N GLN A 48 6.49 16.62 0.33
CA GLN A 48 7.27 17.49 1.23
C GLN A 48 8.76 17.45 0.93
N MET A 49 9.29 16.32 0.49
CA MET A 49 10.71 16.22 0.05
C MET A 49 10.95 16.94 -1.29
N PHE A 50 9.91 17.00 -2.15
CA PHE A 50 10.01 17.53 -3.51
C PHE A 50 8.81 18.42 -3.84
N HIS A 51 8.79 19.66 -3.35
CA HIS A 51 7.62 20.56 -3.44
C HIS A 51 7.08 20.78 -4.85
N ASN A 52 7.92 20.73 -5.88
CA ASN A 52 7.55 21.04 -7.26
C ASN A 52 7.36 19.78 -8.15
N VAL A 53 7.61 18.60 -7.64
CA VAL A 53 7.45 17.35 -8.40
C VAL A 53 5.98 16.99 -8.50
N GLN A 54 5.57 16.52 -9.66
CA GLN A 54 4.24 15.97 -9.89
C GLN A 54 4.20 14.50 -9.50
N LEU A 55 3.21 14.08 -8.72
CA LEU A 55 3.10 12.73 -8.19
C LEU A 55 1.83 12.02 -8.70
N VAL A 56 2.01 10.76 -9.05
CA VAL A 56 0.94 9.80 -9.34
C VAL A 56 1.10 8.62 -8.40
N ALA A 57 0.02 8.25 -7.72
CA ALA A 57 -0.01 7.06 -6.88
C ALA A 57 -0.23 5.80 -7.73
N GLY A 58 0.64 4.81 -7.60
CA GLY A 58 0.50 3.50 -8.21
C GLY A 58 0.14 2.45 -7.16
N LEU A 59 -1.00 1.79 -7.34
CA LEU A 59 -1.46 0.71 -6.48
C LEU A 59 -1.31 -0.61 -7.24
N ALA A 60 -0.22 -1.31 -7.01
CA ALA A 60 0.02 -2.60 -7.65
C ALA A 60 -0.76 -3.73 -6.93
N PHE A 61 -1.41 -4.55 -7.72
CA PHE A 61 -2.06 -5.80 -7.29
C PHE A 61 -1.32 -6.95 -7.96
N ILE A 62 -0.24 -7.39 -7.32
CA ILE A 62 0.69 -8.38 -7.84
C ILE A 62 1.18 -9.29 -6.72
N CYS A 63 1.22 -10.59 -6.99
CA CYS A 63 1.94 -11.56 -6.17
C CYS A 63 3.27 -11.87 -6.86
N SER A 64 4.33 -11.28 -6.36
CA SER A 64 5.67 -11.42 -6.92
C SER A 64 6.71 -11.45 -5.80
N ALA A 65 7.68 -12.33 -5.91
CA ALA A 65 8.75 -12.49 -4.94
C ALA A 65 10.12 -12.54 -5.64
N LYS A 66 11.08 -11.84 -5.05
CA LYS A 66 12.48 -11.99 -5.46
C LYS A 66 13.03 -13.25 -4.80
N THR A 67 13.33 -14.27 -5.58
CA THR A 67 13.84 -15.56 -5.11
C THR A 67 15.36 -15.56 -4.97
N GLU A 68 16.05 -14.83 -5.84
CA GLU A 68 17.51 -14.72 -5.88
C GLU A 68 17.92 -13.33 -6.42
N PRO A 69 19.18 -12.89 -6.29
CA PRO A 69 19.65 -11.69 -6.99
C PRO A 69 19.38 -11.77 -8.49
N GLY A 70 18.64 -10.78 -9.02
CA GLY A 70 18.27 -10.72 -10.43
C GLY A 70 17.11 -11.62 -10.86
N ARG A 71 16.56 -12.48 -9.98
CA ARG A 71 15.46 -13.39 -10.31
C ARG A 71 14.18 -13.01 -9.55
N VAL A 72 13.13 -12.69 -10.30
CA VAL A 72 11.81 -12.37 -9.78
C VAL A 72 10.82 -13.45 -10.26
N ASN A 73 10.10 -14.05 -9.32
CA ASN A 73 9.02 -14.98 -9.59
C ASN A 73 7.68 -14.25 -9.51
N HIS A 74 7.04 -14.03 -10.66
CA HIS A 74 5.69 -13.51 -10.76
C HIS A 74 4.70 -14.68 -10.68
N GLN A 75 3.88 -14.73 -9.64
CA GLN A 75 2.98 -15.84 -9.35
C GLN A 75 1.55 -15.59 -9.82
N TYR A 76 0.97 -14.45 -9.42
CA TYR A 76 -0.44 -14.13 -9.66
C TYR A 76 -0.66 -12.62 -9.84
N TYR A 77 -1.74 -12.27 -10.52
CA TYR A 77 -2.21 -10.91 -10.78
C TYR A 77 -1.24 -10.11 -11.67
N GLY A 78 -1.22 -8.81 -11.59
CA GLY A 78 -0.32 -7.96 -12.37
C GLY A 78 -0.97 -6.66 -12.84
N SER A 79 -2.11 -6.28 -12.21
CA SER A 79 -2.76 -5.00 -12.49
C SER A 79 -2.19 -3.88 -11.62
N ILE A 80 -2.26 -2.66 -12.14
CA ILE A 80 -1.88 -1.43 -11.45
C ILE A 80 -3.04 -0.44 -11.58
N ASN A 81 -3.50 0.10 -10.46
CA ASN A 81 -4.39 1.26 -10.49
C ASN A 81 -3.57 2.52 -10.29
N LEU A 82 -3.84 3.56 -11.09
CA LEU A 82 -3.20 4.86 -10.96
C LEU A 82 -4.19 5.90 -10.41
N GLY A 83 -3.78 6.60 -9.36
CA GLY A 83 -4.50 7.74 -8.80
C GLY A 83 -3.70 9.01 -8.98
N ASN A 84 -4.32 10.05 -9.55
CA ASN A 84 -3.66 11.34 -9.64
C ASN A 84 -3.58 11.98 -8.24
N TYR A 85 -2.36 12.24 -7.76
CA TYR A 85 -2.13 12.95 -6.51
C TYR A 85 -1.85 14.44 -6.73
N SER A 86 -0.89 14.78 -7.59
CA SER A 86 -0.52 16.17 -7.90
C SER A 86 -0.04 16.38 -9.35
N CYS A 87 -0.39 15.47 -10.26
CA CYS A 87 -0.13 15.66 -11.68
C CYS A 87 -1.03 16.78 -12.21
N ARG A 88 -0.43 17.84 -12.77
CA ARG A 88 -1.11 19.08 -13.16
C ARG A 88 -1.84 18.93 -14.47
N GLU A 89 -1.25 18.17 -15.41
CA GLU A 89 -1.75 18.01 -16.77
C GLU A 89 -2.47 16.69 -16.92
N GLU A 90 -3.79 16.72 -17.06
CA GLU A 90 -4.60 15.53 -17.27
C GLU A 90 -4.15 14.71 -18.49
N PHE A 91 -3.68 15.39 -19.55
CA PHE A 91 -3.12 14.73 -20.72
C PHE A 91 -1.91 13.86 -20.37
N VAL A 92 -1.00 14.35 -19.52
CA VAL A 92 0.20 13.58 -19.10
C VAL A 92 -0.21 12.38 -18.27
N PHE A 93 -1.14 12.54 -17.32
CA PHE A 93 -1.69 11.45 -16.54
C PHE A 93 -2.31 10.36 -17.42
N ASN A 94 -3.12 10.76 -18.39
CA ASN A 94 -3.76 9.84 -19.35
C ASN A 94 -2.75 9.15 -20.26
N GLN A 95 -1.66 9.84 -20.64
CA GLN A 95 -0.57 9.22 -21.42
C GLN A 95 0.14 8.14 -20.59
N ILE A 96 0.42 8.37 -19.32
CA ILE A 96 1.02 7.35 -18.42
C ILE A 96 0.10 6.13 -18.32
N LEU A 97 -1.22 6.31 -18.16
CA LEU A 97 -2.19 5.20 -18.19
C LEU A 97 -2.11 4.40 -19.48
N LYS A 98 -2.05 5.12 -20.61
CA LYS A 98 -1.94 4.51 -21.94
C LYS A 98 -0.64 3.73 -22.09
N ASP A 99 0.48 4.28 -21.65
CA ASP A 99 1.80 3.63 -21.76
C ASP A 99 1.83 2.28 -21.00
N PHE A 100 1.24 2.22 -19.79
CA PHE A 100 1.09 0.95 -19.08
C PHE A 100 0.20 -0.04 -19.85
N THR A 101 -0.91 0.43 -20.40
CA THR A 101 -1.86 -0.42 -21.14
C THR A 101 -1.24 -0.93 -22.44
N ASP A 102 -0.57 -0.08 -23.19
CA ASP A 102 0.14 -0.45 -24.43
C ASP A 102 1.28 -1.45 -24.16
N ALA A 103 1.90 -1.38 -22.98
CA ALA A 103 2.88 -2.35 -22.50
C ALA A 103 2.25 -3.68 -22.02
N GLY A 104 0.93 -3.87 -22.15
CA GLY A 104 0.22 -5.09 -21.76
C GLY A 104 -0.08 -5.19 -20.25
N VAL A 105 0.10 -4.11 -19.50
CA VAL A 105 -0.27 -4.06 -18.07
C VAL A 105 -1.71 -3.58 -17.93
N THR A 106 -2.57 -4.36 -17.28
CA THR A 106 -3.91 -3.90 -16.90
C THR A 106 -3.80 -2.70 -15.98
N CYS A 107 -4.18 -1.53 -16.48
CA CYS A 107 -4.06 -0.27 -15.75
C CYS A 107 -5.38 0.49 -15.76
N THR A 108 -5.79 1.02 -14.60
CA THR A 108 -7.07 1.73 -14.43
C THR A 108 -6.85 3.00 -13.64
N SER A 109 -7.51 4.10 -14.06
CA SER A 109 -7.59 5.35 -13.28
C SER A 109 -8.58 5.18 -12.13
N VAL A 110 -8.18 5.63 -10.94
CA VAL A 110 -9.00 5.53 -9.72
C VAL A 110 -8.92 6.82 -8.89
N PRO A 111 -9.96 7.15 -8.11
CA PRO A 111 -9.85 8.19 -7.09
C PRO A 111 -8.76 7.83 -6.08
N TYR A 112 -7.76 8.69 -5.92
CA TYR A 112 -6.54 8.41 -5.14
C TYR A 112 -6.83 7.99 -3.70
N GLU A 113 -7.55 8.81 -2.95
CA GLU A 113 -7.80 8.57 -1.53
C GLU A 113 -8.63 7.30 -1.30
N GLU A 114 -9.73 7.17 -2.04
CA GLU A 114 -10.59 5.99 -1.97
C GLU A 114 -9.80 4.71 -2.24
N ALA A 115 -8.96 4.70 -3.28
CA ALA A 115 -8.18 3.53 -3.66
C ALA A 115 -7.13 3.15 -2.60
N ARG A 116 -6.48 4.15 -1.96
CA ARG A 116 -5.53 3.91 -0.86
C ARG A 116 -6.23 3.30 0.34
N TRP A 117 -7.38 3.85 0.76
CA TRP A 117 -8.13 3.33 1.90
C TRP A 117 -8.76 1.96 1.59
N LYS A 118 -9.30 1.73 0.40
CA LYS A 118 -9.75 0.40 -0.03
C LYS A 118 -8.65 -0.64 0.07
N LYS A 119 -7.45 -0.31 -0.39
CA LYS A 119 -6.31 -1.23 -0.29
C LYS A 119 -5.90 -1.48 1.17
N ALA A 120 -5.99 -0.46 2.02
CA ALA A 120 -5.69 -0.56 3.44
C ALA A 120 -6.66 -1.47 4.20
N VAL A 121 -7.95 -1.53 3.80
CA VAL A 121 -8.95 -2.45 4.39
C VAL A 121 -8.46 -3.90 4.36
N TRP A 122 -7.81 -4.32 3.29
CA TRP A 122 -7.23 -5.65 3.20
C TRP A 122 -5.82 -5.71 3.80
N ASN A 123 -4.96 -4.75 3.44
CA ASN A 123 -3.54 -4.80 3.77
C ASN A 123 -3.27 -4.75 5.27
N MET A 124 -3.92 -3.83 6.01
CA MET A 124 -3.62 -3.66 7.43
C MET A 124 -3.99 -4.92 8.24
N PRO A 125 -5.21 -5.48 8.15
CA PRO A 125 -5.55 -6.68 8.91
C PRO A 125 -4.74 -7.90 8.51
N PHE A 126 -4.66 -8.23 7.22
CA PHE A 126 -4.02 -9.47 6.80
C PHE A 126 -2.50 -9.45 6.93
N ASN A 127 -1.82 -8.35 6.57
CA ASN A 127 -0.38 -8.26 6.77
C ASN A 127 -0.01 -8.41 8.25
N GLY A 128 -0.68 -7.69 9.14
CA GLY A 128 -0.35 -7.71 10.57
C GLY A 128 -0.69 -9.04 11.23
N MET A 129 -1.91 -9.52 11.04
CA MET A 129 -2.37 -10.75 11.69
C MET A 129 -1.62 -12.00 11.22
N THR A 130 -1.20 -12.05 9.95
CA THR A 130 -0.38 -13.17 9.47
C THR A 130 1.02 -13.16 10.09
N VAL A 131 1.58 -11.99 10.38
CA VAL A 131 2.84 -11.86 11.12
C VAL A 131 2.64 -12.19 12.59
N ALA A 132 1.68 -11.53 13.27
CA ALA A 132 1.45 -11.66 14.71
C ALA A 132 1.14 -13.12 15.13
N LEU A 133 0.36 -13.84 14.33
CA LEU A 133 0.02 -15.25 14.58
C LEU A 133 0.89 -16.25 13.80
N ASN A 134 1.90 -15.77 13.10
CA ASN A 134 2.80 -16.58 12.28
C ASN A 134 2.06 -17.58 11.38
N THR A 135 1.10 -17.10 10.58
CA THR A 135 0.18 -17.93 9.81
C THR A 135 -0.10 -17.37 8.41
N ARG A 136 -0.99 -18.00 7.65
CA ARG A 136 -1.44 -17.56 6.32
C ARG A 136 -2.87 -17.06 6.37
N THR A 137 -3.27 -16.33 5.32
CA THR A 137 -4.60 -15.70 5.20
C THR A 137 -5.76 -16.72 5.31
N ASP A 138 -5.63 -17.88 4.69
CA ASP A 138 -6.66 -18.93 4.70
C ASP A 138 -6.92 -19.50 6.10
N LEU A 139 -5.88 -19.64 6.91
CA LEU A 139 -6.00 -20.16 8.28
C LEU A 139 -6.64 -19.14 9.22
N LEU A 140 -6.38 -17.84 9.00
CA LEU A 140 -7.06 -16.77 9.74
C LEU A 140 -8.58 -16.78 9.51
N LEU A 141 -9.01 -17.02 8.26
CA LEU A 141 -10.44 -17.01 7.92
C LEU A 141 -11.16 -18.31 8.26
N LYS A 142 -10.46 -19.45 8.33
CA LYS A 142 -11.05 -20.74 8.76
C LYS A 142 -11.39 -20.78 10.25
N ASN A 143 -10.70 -20.02 11.07
CA ASN A 143 -11.01 -19.95 12.50
C ASN A 143 -12.03 -18.84 12.76
N PRO A 144 -13.20 -19.13 13.39
CA PRO A 144 -14.26 -18.13 13.59
C PRO A 144 -13.81 -16.91 14.40
N SER A 145 -12.96 -17.09 15.42
CA SER A 145 -12.49 -15.99 16.27
C SER A 145 -11.55 -15.04 15.53
N THR A 146 -10.60 -15.58 14.75
CA THR A 146 -9.69 -14.75 13.95
C THR A 146 -10.38 -14.16 12.73
N ARG A 147 -11.37 -14.83 12.14
CA ARG A 147 -12.23 -14.29 11.09
C ARG A 147 -12.97 -13.04 11.59
N GLN A 148 -13.58 -13.13 12.79
CA GLN A 148 -14.25 -11.98 13.39
C GLN A 148 -13.28 -10.85 13.69
N LEU A 149 -12.08 -11.16 14.19
CA LEU A 149 -11.05 -10.16 14.47
C LEU A 149 -10.57 -9.47 13.19
N ILE A 150 -10.36 -10.21 12.09
CA ILE A 150 -10.04 -9.62 10.77
C ILE A 150 -11.13 -8.65 10.34
N ARG A 151 -12.41 -9.07 10.43
CA ARG A 151 -13.55 -8.20 10.10
C ARG A 151 -13.55 -6.92 10.95
N ASP A 152 -13.34 -7.05 12.25
CA ASP A 152 -13.29 -5.92 13.16
C ASP A 152 -12.14 -4.94 12.83
N LEU A 153 -10.97 -5.45 12.49
CA LEU A 153 -9.82 -4.64 12.06
C LEU A 153 -10.11 -3.93 10.74
N MET A 154 -10.76 -4.61 9.79
CA MET A 154 -11.22 -3.99 8.54
C MET A 154 -12.21 -2.86 8.80
N MET A 155 -13.15 -3.06 9.72
CA MET A 155 -14.13 -2.03 10.11
C MET A 155 -13.47 -0.81 10.75
N GLU A 156 -12.39 -0.97 11.51
CA GLU A 156 -11.63 0.20 12.00
C GLU A 156 -11.04 1.03 10.85
N VAL A 157 -10.60 0.39 9.75
CA VAL A 157 -10.13 1.11 8.55
C VAL A 157 -11.29 1.83 7.85
N VAL A 158 -12.46 1.19 7.77
CA VAL A 158 -13.69 1.80 7.22
C VAL A 158 -14.08 3.05 8.02
N GLU A 159 -14.14 2.94 9.34
CA GLU A 159 -14.51 4.08 10.21
C GLU A 159 -13.48 5.21 10.14
N ALA A 160 -12.18 4.88 10.03
CA ALA A 160 -11.13 5.87 9.82
C ALA A 160 -11.31 6.60 8.50
N SER A 161 -11.57 5.89 7.40
CA SER A 161 -11.83 6.50 6.09
C SER A 161 -13.07 7.40 6.10
N ARG A 162 -14.12 6.97 6.83
CA ARG A 162 -15.36 7.77 7.01
C ARG A 162 -15.09 9.05 7.80
N ALA A 163 -14.28 9.00 8.86
CA ALA A 163 -13.90 10.18 9.64
C ALA A 163 -13.13 11.22 8.80
N LEU A 164 -12.46 10.76 7.74
CA LEU A 164 -11.75 11.61 6.76
C LEU A 164 -12.63 12.08 5.61
N GLY A 165 -13.90 11.66 5.55
CA GLY A 165 -14.81 12.00 4.45
C GLY A 165 -14.55 11.21 3.16
N VAL A 166 -13.75 10.14 3.22
CA VAL A 166 -13.48 9.29 2.05
C VAL A 166 -14.69 8.42 1.77
N SER A 167 -15.24 8.53 0.56
CA SER A 167 -16.39 7.74 0.09
C SER A 167 -15.97 6.36 -0.46
N GLY A 168 -16.95 5.48 -0.66
CA GLY A 168 -16.73 4.20 -1.35
C GLY A 168 -16.02 3.13 -0.54
N VAL A 169 -15.74 3.36 0.76
CA VAL A 169 -15.16 2.39 1.70
C VAL A 169 -16.21 2.11 2.78
N ASP A 170 -16.84 0.96 2.71
CA ASP A 170 -17.99 0.61 3.55
C ASP A 170 -17.97 -0.86 3.99
N GLU A 171 -18.98 -1.25 4.77
CA GLU A 171 -19.14 -2.62 5.27
C GLU A 171 -19.33 -3.63 4.13
N ALA A 172 -20.05 -3.27 3.08
CA ALA A 172 -20.24 -4.16 1.92
C ALA A 172 -18.89 -4.45 1.23
N PHE A 173 -18.01 -3.48 1.20
CA PHE A 173 -16.65 -3.68 0.71
C PHE A 173 -15.84 -4.63 1.61
N VAL A 174 -16.02 -4.56 2.93
CA VAL A 174 -15.37 -5.50 3.89
C VAL A 174 -15.82 -6.93 3.62
N GLU A 175 -17.12 -7.17 3.52
CA GLU A 175 -17.66 -8.53 3.22
C GLU A 175 -17.12 -9.06 1.90
N LYS A 176 -17.10 -8.22 0.86
CA LYS A 176 -16.51 -8.57 -0.44
C LYS A 176 -15.02 -8.95 -0.32
N MET A 177 -14.24 -8.25 0.49
CA MET A 177 -12.81 -8.57 0.68
C MET A 177 -12.62 -9.90 1.41
N ILE A 178 -13.48 -10.21 2.37
CA ILE A 178 -13.47 -11.50 3.08
C ILE A 178 -13.82 -12.63 2.11
N GLU A 179 -14.90 -12.49 1.34
CA GLU A 179 -15.31 -13.48 0.33
C GLU A 179 -14.23 -13.72 -0.73
N MET A 180 -13.65 -12.65 -1.25
CA MET A 180 -12.54 -12.75 -2.20
C MET A 180 -11.33 -13.48 -1.61
N THR A 181 -11.01 -13.24 -0.33
CA THR A 181 -9.88 -13.88 0.34
C THR A 181 -10.16 -15.36 0.63
N ASP A 182 -11.41 -15.73 0.96
CA ASP A 182 -11.84 -17.14 1.09
C ASP A 182 -11.66 -17.92 -0.22
N ALA A 183 -11.90 -17.26 -1.36
CA ALA A 183 -11.76 -17.85 -2.70
C ALA A 183 -10.32 -17.85 -3.24
N MET A 184 -9.40 -17.12 -2.60
CA MET A 184 -8.01 -17.02 -3.05
C MET A 184 -7.23 -18.31 -2.79
N THR A 185 -6.26 -18.59 -3.66
CA THR A 185 -5.23 -19.58 -3.34
C THR A 185 -4.49 -19.15 -2.06
N PRO A 186 -4.29 -20.07 -1.09
CA PRO A 186 -3.60 -19.75 0.16
C PRO A 186 -2.27 -19.07 -0.09
N ASN A 187 -2.09 -17.88 0.46
CA ASN A 187 -0.88 -17.09 0.27
C ASN A 187 -0.42 -16.41 1.56
N SER A 188 0.79 -15.91 1.53
CA SER A 188 1.37 -15.05 2.56
C SER A 188 1.48 -13.64 2.00
N PRO A 189 0.91 -12.63 2.68
CA PRO A 189 1.08 -11.23 2.30
C PRO A 189 2.54 -10.77 2.30
N SER A 190 2.83 -9.65 1.64
CA SER A 190 4.19 -9.14 1.47
C SER A 190 4.95 -8.94 2.79
N MET A 191 4.27 -8.40 3.81
CA MET A 191 4.88 -8.19 5.14
C MET A 191 5.18 -9.51 5.85
N LYS A 192 4.32 -10.54 5.69
CA LYS A 192 4.59 -11.89 6.21
C LYS A 192 5.82 -12.49 5.54
N LEU A 193 5.98 -12.33 4.23
CA LEU A 193 7.18 -12.76 3.53
C LEU A 193 8.43 -11.98 4.01
N ASP A 194 8.29 -10.68 4.28
CA ASP A 194 9.40 -9.91 4.85
C ASP A 194 9.80 -10.44 6.23
N PHE A 195 8.82 -10.73 7.08
CA PHE A 195 9.07 -11.31 8.41
C PHE A 195 9.75 -12.68 8.31
N ASP A 196 9.23 -13.58 7.47
CA ASP A 196 9.78 -14.94 7.30
C ASP A 196 11.21 -14.96 6.76
N PHE A 197 11.54 -13.97 5.90
CA PHE A 197 12.88 -13.83 5.34
C PHE A 197 13.77 -12.83 6.12
N HIS A 198 13.38 -12.45 7.34
CA HIS A 198 14.11 -11.52 8.22
C HIS A 198 14.46 -10.20 7.52
N ARG A 199 13.54 -9.68 6.71
CA ARG A 199 13.66 -8.39 6.03
C ARG A 199 12.89 -7.31 6.80
N PRO A 200 13.31 -6.04 6.74
CA PRO A 200 12.57 -4.94 7.36
C PRO A 200 11.12 -4.86 6.83
N MET A 201 10.16 -4.75 7.76
CA MET A 201 8.73 -4.61 7.47
C MET A 201 8.34 -3.15 7.26
N GLU A 202 7.39 -2.88 6.36
CA GLU A 202 6.91 -1.53 6.04
C GLU A 202 5.86 -1.03 7.05
N ILE A 203 6.17 -1.06 8.37
CA ILE A 203 5.22 -0.75 9.44
C ILE A 203 4.76 0.71 9.36
N HIS A 204 5.65 1.64 9.04
CA HIS A 204 5.36 3.07 9.09
C HIS A 204 4.16 3.46 8.23
N TYR A 205 4.20 3.20 6.92
CA TYR A 205 3.13 3.59 6.00
C TYR A 205 1.94 2.63 5.94
N LEU A 206 2.10 1.41 6.45
CA LEU A 206 0.98 0.47 6.56
C LEU A 206 0.20 0.61 7.88
N TYR A 207 0.81 1.13 8.95
CA TYR A 207 0.16 1.25 10.26
C TYR A 207 0.32 2.63 10.89
N THR A 208 1.56 3.06 11.20
CA THR A 208 1.81 4.29 11.94
C THR A 208 1.13 5.49 11.30
N ARG A 209 1.42 5.72 10.03
CA ARG A 209 0.93 6.89 9.30
C ARG A 209 -0.59 6.92 9.13
N PRO A 210 -1.27 5.82 8.68
CA PRO A 210 -2.74 5.77 8.66
C PRO A 210 -3.38 6.00 10.04
N ILE A 211 -2.81 5.43 11.11
CA ILE A 211 -3.28 5.61 12.49
C ILE A 211 -3.16 7.08 12.92
N GLU A 212 -2.05 7.74 12.61
CA GLU A 212 -1.85 9.17 12.88
C GLU A 212 -2.85 10.04 12.12
N ILE A 213 -3.07 9.76 10.84
CA ILE A 213 -4.02 10.46 9.99
C ILE A 213 -5.45 10.31 10.53
N ALA A 214 -5.86 9.09 10.88
CA ALA A 214 -7.18 8.82 11.47
C ALA A 214 -7.35 9.54 12.83
N ARG A 215 -6.32 9.53 13.67
CA ARG A 215 -6.32 10.21 14.95
C ARG A 215 -6.45 11.73 14.79
N ALA A 216 -5.79 12.33 13.83
CA ALA A 216 -5.92 13.75 13.51
C ALA A 216 -7.34 14.12 13.03
N ALA A 217 -8.05 13.18 12.39
CA ALA A 217 -9.47 13.30 12.02
C ALA A 217 -10.45 12.96 13.15
N GLY A 218 -9.97 12.70 14.36
CA GLY A 218 -10.79 12.42 15.54
C GLY A 218 -11.19 10.95 15.74
N TYR A 219 -10.66 10.03 14.93
CA TYR A 219 -10.95 8.60 15.06
C TYR A 219 -9.74 7.80 15.58
N ARG A 220 -9.97 6.89 16.53
CA ARG A 220 -8.94 6.03 17.12
C ARG A 220 -9.06 4.59 16.67
N MET A 221 -8.09 4.10 15.94
CA MET A 221 -7.98 2.73 15.45
C MET A 221 -7.37 1.82 16.53
N ARG A 222 -8.09 1.56 17.62
CA ARG A 222 -7.53 0.94 18.85
C ARG A 222 -6.96 -0.45 18.65
N LYS A 223 -7.64 -1.31 17.86
CA LYS A 223 -7.15 -2.67 17.58
C LYS A 223 -5.94 -2.64 16.65
N LEU A 224 -5.92 -1.73 15.69
CA LEU A 224 -4.78 -1.53 14.80
C LEU A 224 -3.59 -0.86 15.50
N GLU A 225 -3.83 0.03 16.49
CA GLU A 225 -2.78 0.55 17.38
C GLU A 225 -2.11 -0.60 18.18
N MET A 226 -2.92 -1.52 18.69
CA MET A 226 -2.41 -2.71 19.40
C MET A 226 -1.59 -3.61 18.46
N LEU A 227 -2.13 -3.91 17.28
CA LEU A 227 -1.45 -4.73 16.28
C LEU A 227 -0.14 -4.07 15.81
N GLU A 228 -0.10 -2.75 15.62
CA GLU A 228 1.14 -2.02 15.32
C GLU A 228 2.20 -2.22 16.41
N ALA A 229 1.81 -2.13 17.68
CA ALA A 229 2.74 -2.33 18.80
C ALA A 229 3.33 -3.75 18.81
N GLU A 230 2.51 -4.77 18.54
CA GLU A 230 2.97 -6.16 18.39
C GLU A 230 3.95 -6.32 17.22
N LEU A 231 3.64 -5.73 16.06
CA LEU A 231 4.53 -5.76 14.89
C LEU A 231 5.87 -5.07 15.16
N ARG A 232 5.87 -3.95 15.86
CA ARG A 232 7.10 -3.26 16.27
C ARG A 232 7.96 -4.13 17.19
N PHE A 233 7.35 -4.78 18.18
CA PHE A 233 8.03 -5.73 19.04
C PHE A 233 8.65 -6.88 18.25
N LEU A 234 7.88 -7.51 17.35
CA LEU A 234 8.34 -8.63 16.52
C LEU A 234 9.42 -8.21 15.51
N SER A 235 9.44 -6.96 15.08
CA SER A 235 10.48 -6.43 14.19
C SER A 235 11.80 -6.10 14.89
N GLY A 236 11.85 -6.16 16.23
CA GLY A 236 13.01 -5.72 17.01
C GLY A 236 13.23 -4.20 17.01
N ILE A 237 12.25 -3.42 16.56
CA ILE A 237 12.29 -1.96 16.61
C ILE A 237 11.79 -1.53 17.99
N SER A 238 12.72 -1.16 18.85
CA SER A 238 12.39 -0.44 20.11
C SER A 238 11.72 0.89 19.75
N ALA A 239 10.63 1.20 20.43
CA ALA A 239 9.90 2.46 20.28
C ALA A 239 10.75 3.66 20.74
#